data_38a215a9baa996f48384725fcc0ba770
#
_entry.id   38a215a9baa996f48384725fcc0ba770
#
_cell.length_a   1.000
_cell.length_b   1.000
_cell.length_c   1.000
_cell.angle_alpha   90.00
_cell.angle_beta   90.00
_cell.angle_gamma   90.00
#
_symmetry.space_group_name_H-M   'P 1'
#
loop_
_entity.id
_entity.type
_entity.pdbx_description
1 polymer ?
#
loop_
_entity_poly.entity_id
_entity_poly.type
_entity_poly.pdbx_seq_one_letter_code
_entity_poly.pdbx_strand_id
1 'polypeptide(L)'
;RILAADLDRRRPRWREVVAETGEQISGASIVGQRLVVEYVNDADTTAMVFDTAGQAVGRLAVAGMGAAGGFRGSPADSETFYSFTSFNRPASVYRLDLASGESSIFAAPELTFDPDRYEIEQRFYSSKDGTRVPIFIVRSKTLAQSDKPAPTLLYGYGGFDVSLTPGFSATRMAWLEAGGVFALANIRGGGEFGDAWHEAGRRAN
;
A
#
# COMPACT_ATOMS: atom_id res chain seq x y z
N ARG A 1 1.47 3.23 16.35
CA ARG A 1 1.23 4.55 16.99
C ARG A 1 2.32 5.57 16.67
N ILE A 2 2.00 6.87 16.76
CA ILE A 2 2.97 7.97 16.63
C ILE A 2 2.97 8.79 17.92
N LEU A 3 4.17 9.07 18.42
CA LEU A 3 4.39 9.83 19.62
C LEU A 3 5.09 11.15 19.28
N ALA A 4 4.78 12.22 19.99
CA ALA A 4 5.47 13.50 19.92
C ALA A 4 6.00 13.91 21.30
N ALA A 5 7.10 14.66 21.28
CA ALA A 5 7.67 15.26 22.49
C ALA A 5 8.13 16.69 22.22
N ASP A 6 7.96 17.56 23.23
CA ASP A 6 8.48 18.92 23.22
C ASP A 6 9.96 18.89 23.63
N LEU A 7 10.84 19.14 22.66
CA LEU A 7 12.29 19.11 22.87
C LEU A 7 12.86 20.35 23.58
N ASP A 8 12.10 21.43 23.70
CA ASP A 8 12.50 22.64 24.45
C ASP A 8 12.44 22.42 25.97
N ARG A 9 11.83 21.33 26.39
CA ARG A 9 11.78 20.94 27.79
C ARG A 9 13.00 20.14 28.21
N ARG A 10 13.60 20.48 29.33
CA ARG A 10 14.74 19.73 29.92
C ARG A 10 14.45 18.22 30.14
N ARG A 11 13.18 17.85 30.32
CA ARG A 11 12.68 16.47 30.36
C ARG A 11 11.46 16.36 29.45
N PRO A 12 11.64 15.96 28.19
CA PRO A 12 10.55 15.80 27.25
C PRO A 12 9.52 14.79 27.78
N ARG A 13 8.24 15.11 27.64
CA ARG A 13 7.13 14.20 27.92
C ARG A 13 6.56 13.75 26.58
N TRP A 14 6.52 12.46 26.39
CA TRP A 14 5.89 11.85 25.23
C TRP A 14 4.36 11.96 25.35
N ARG A 15 3.73 12.38 24.28
CA ARG A 15 2.28 12.33 24.11
C ARG A 15 1.93 11.54 22.87
N GLU A 16 0.89 10.76 22.91
CA GLU A 16 0.36 10.09 21.74
C GLU A 16 -0.31 11.10 20.82
N VAL A 17 0.03 11.05 19.54
CA VAL A 17 -0.52 11.89 18.47
C VAL A 17 -1.44 11.05 17.59
N VAL A 18 -0.97 9.86 17.20
CA VAL A 18 -1.78 8.89 16.48
C VAL A 18 -1.79 7.60 17.28
N ALA A 19 -2.99 7.16 17.65
CA ALA A 19 -3.19 5.93 18.41
C ALA A 19 -2.79 4.69 17.61
N GLU A 20 -2.48 3.62 18.32
CA GLU A 20 -2.28 2.32 17.72
C GLU A 20 -3.60 1.77 17.18
N THR A 21 -3.55 1.26 15.96
CA THR A 21 -4.66 0.58 15.29
C THR A 21 -4.22 -0.85 14.92
N GLY A 22 -5.10 -1.65 14.36
CA GLY A 22 -4.73 -2.96 13.80
C GLY A 22 -3.96 -2.87 12.48
N GLU A 23 -3.77 -1.67 11.93
CA GLU A 23 -3.07 -1.44 10.66
C GLU A 23 -1.60 -1.10 10.92
N GLN A 24 -0.72 -1.61 10.08
CA GLN A 24 0.71 -1.33 10.15
C GLN A 24 1.03 0.04 9.57
N ILE A 25 1.74 0.90 10.32
CA ILE A 25 2.27 2.15 9.81
C ILE A 25 3.52 1.85 8.97
N SER A 26 3.48 2.16 7.67
CA SER A 26 4.60 2.03 6.73
C SER A 26 5.41 3.31 6.58
N GLY A 27 4.81 4.47 6.86
CA GLY A 27 5.48 5.75 6.79
C GLY A 27 4.72 6.85 7.52
N ALA A 28 5.44 7.91 7.88
CA ALA A 28 4.86 9.13 8.43
C ALA A 28 5.71 10.34 8.07
N SER A 29 5.08 11.45 7.72
CA SER A 29 5.75 12.69 7.38
C SER A 29 4.93 13.91 7.79
N ILE A 30 5.63 15.02 8.05
CA ILE A 30 4.97 16.30 8.33
C ILE A 30 5.20 17.22 7.14
N VAL A 31 4.09 17.67 6.53
CA VAL A 31 4.09 18.58 5.39
C VAL A 31 2.96 19.60 5.57
N GLY A 32 3.20 20.88 5.37
CA GLY A 32 2.19 21.92 5.47
C GLY A 32 1.46 21.94 6.81
N GLN A 33 2.15 21.66 7.93
CA GLN A 33 1.57 21.50 9.27
C GLN A 33 0.53 20.36 9.35
N ARG A 34 0.59 19.40 8.45
CA ARG A 34 -0.19 18.17 8.46
C ARG A 34 0.73 16.98 8.71
N LEU A 35 0.24 16.00 9.45
CA LEU A 35 0.88 14.72 9.62
C LEU A 35 0.21 13.74 8.65
N VAL A 36 0.94 13.32 7.63
CA VAL A 36 0.49 12.26 6.70
C VAL A 36 1.03 10.94 7.20
N VAL A 37 0.15 9.98 7.44
CA VAL A 37 0.49 8.65 7.94
C VAL A 37 0.05 7.62 6.91
N GLU A 38 1.03 6.85 6.46
CA GLU A 38 0.85 5.77 5.49
C GLU A 38 0.61 4.46 6.24
N TYR A 39 -0.45 3.75 5.90
CA TYR A 39 -0.80 2.45 6.47
C TYR A 39 -0.81 1.37 5.41
N VAL A 40 -0.43 0.18 5.81
CA VAL A 40 -0.69 -1.05 5.05
C VAL A 40 -1.91 -1.73 5.67
N ASN A 41 -2.93 -1.92 4.86
CA ASN A 41 -4.16 -2.61 5.23
C ASN A 41 -4.46 -3.68 4.20
N ASP A 42 -4.51 -4.95 4.63
CA ASP A 42 -4.70 -6.10 3.72
C ASP A 42 -3.72 -6.08 2.53
N ALA A 43 -2.45 -5.66 2.76
CA ALA A 43 -1.40 -5.51 1.76
C ALA A 43 -1.66 -4.41 0.69
N ASP A 44 -2.62 -3.54 0.90
CA ASP A 44 -2.87 -2.31 0.13
C ASP A 44 -2.44 -1.09 0.95
N THR A 45 -2.02 0.00 0.29
CA THR A 45 -1.56 1.20 0.99
C THR A 45 -2.67 2.23 1.08
N THR A 46 -2.90 2.74 2.28
CA THR A 46 -3.79 3.87 2.53
C THR A 46 -3.02 4.98 3.24
N ALA A 47 -3.45 6.24 3.06
CA ALA A 47 -2.87 7.36 3.76
C ALA A 47 -3.95 8.17 4.49
N MET A 48 -3.67 8.51 5.74
CA MET A 48 -4.51 9.38 6.57
C MET A 48 -3.78 10.68 6.84
N VAL A 49 -4.53 11.77 6.82
CA VAL A 49 -4.03 13.10 7.14
C VAL A 49 -4.56 13.51 8.50
N PHE A 50 -3.65 13.91 9.38
CA PHE A 50 -3.96 14.44 10.72
C PHE A 50 -3.43 15.86 10.83
N ASP A 51 -3.99 16.63 11.74
CA ASP A 51 -3.32 17.84 12.21
C ASP A 51 -2.17 17.49 13.17
N THR A 52 -1.37 18.46 13.57
CA THR A 52 -0.24 18.24 14.49
C THR A 52 -0.68 17.94 15.93
N ALA A 53 -1.95 18.10 16.26
CA ALA A 53 -2.55 17.68 17.53
C ALA A 53 -3.00 16.21 17.52
N GLY A 54 -3.10 15.60 16.32
CA GLY A 54 -3.52 14.21 16.13
C GLY A 54 -5.00 14.04 15.78
N GLN A 55 -5.70 15.14 15.46
CA GLN A 55 -7.06 15.04 14.96
C GLN A 55 -7.06 14.62 13.50
N ALA A 56 -7.83 13.59 13.15
CA ALA A 56 -7.97 13.15 11.77
C ALA A 56 -8.66 14.26 10.94
N VAL A 57 -8.01 14.66 9.86
CA VAL A 57 -8.50 15.67 8.90
C VAL A 57 -9.20 14.99 7.73
N GLY A 58 -8.66 13.85 7.28
CA GLY A 58 -9.23 13.08 6.19
C GLY A 58 -8.40 11.89 5.79
N ARG A 59 -8.96 11.08 4.89
CA ARG A 59 -8.28 9.97 4.24
C ARG A 59 -7.95 10.38 2.81
N LEU A 60 -6.74 10.10 2.38
CA LEU A 60 -6.34 10.33 1.00
C LEU A 60 -7.05 9.34 0.07
N ALA A 61 -7.69 9.84 -0.96
CA ALA A 61 -8.17 9.02 -2.04
C ALA A 61 -7.00 8.65 -2.96
N VAL A 62 -6.41 7.49 -2.76
CA VAL A 62 -5.44 6.93 -3.71
C VAL A 62 -6.15 6.37 -4.95
N ALA A 63 -5.45 6.27 -6.06
CA ALA A 63 -6.03 5.95 -7.38
C ALA A 63 -6.44 4.46 -7.55
N GLY A 64 -6.88 3.80 -6.48
CA GLY A 64 -7.32 2.41 -6.46
C GLY A 64 -6.39 1.51 -5.66
N MET A 65 -6.48 0.20 -5.89
CA MET A 65 -5.66 -0.80 -5.21
C MET A 65 -4.20 -0.69 -5.66
N GLY A 66 -3.29 -0.35 -4.74
CA GLY A 66 -1.91 -0.08 -5.07
C GLY A 66 -1.05 0.28 -3.88
N ALA A 67 0.16 0.71 -4.14
CA ALA A 67 1.09 1.21 -3.15
C ALA A 67 1.31 2.72 -3.36
N ALA A 68 0.96 3.51 -2.35
CA ALA A 68 1.20 4.95 -2.31
C ALA A 68 2.26 5.26 -1.25
N GLY A 69 3.13 6.25 -1.51
CA GLY A 69 4.11 6.67 -0.53
C GLY A 69 4.98 7.83 -1.01
N GLY A 70 5.81 8.32 -0.08
CA GLY A 70 6.77 9.37 -0.40
C GLY A 70 6.28 10.79 -0.16
N PHE A 71 5.25 10.96 0.62
CA PHE A 71 4.75 12.28 1.05
C PHE A 71 5.85 13.03 1.82
N ARG A 72 6.46 14.04 1.17
CA ARG A 72 7.57 14.82 1.76
C ARG A 72 7.40 16.28 1.42
N GLY A 73 7.90 17.13 2.31
CA GLY A 73 7.91 18.58 2.12
C GLY A 73 8.27 19.32 3.40
N SER A 74 8.14 20.63 3.34
CA SER A 74 8.34 21.54 4.45
C SER A 74 7.03 21.80 5.21
N PRO A 75 7.08 22.16 6.50
CA PRO A 75 5.90 22.64 7.23
C PRO A 75 5.24 23.89 6.64
N ALA A 76 5.91 24.61 5.76
CA ALA A 76 5.38 25.80 5.08
C ALA A 76 4.73 25.51 3.73
N ASP A 77 4.84 24.27 3.21
CA ASP A 77 4.32 23.92 1.90
C ASP A 77 2.80 23.80 1.94
N SER A 78 2.14 24.21 0.86
CA SER A 78 0.68 24.04 0.66
C SER A 78 0.33 22.78 -0.12
N GLU A 79 1.33 22.09 -0.66
CA GLU A 79 1.19 20.89 -1.46
C GLU A 79 2.28 19.87 -1.14
N THR A 80 2.05 18.62 -1.51
CA THR A 80 3.07 17.57 -1.48
C THR A 80 2.94 16.68 -2.70
N PHE A 81 3.94 15.85 -2.93
CA PHE A 81 3.95 14.85 -3.98
C PHE A 81 4.06 13.47 -3.38
N TYR A 82 3.44 12.51 -4.03
CA TYR A 82 3.56 11.09 -3.68
C TYR A 82 3.63 10.23 -4.93
N SER A 83 4.24 9.08 -4.80
CA SER A 83 4.25 8.05 -5.83
C SER A 83 3.09 7.08 -5.60
N PHE A 84 2.43 6.67 -6.67
CA PHE A 84 1.47 5.57 -6.65
C PHE A 84 1.81 4.56 -7.74
N THR A 85 1.77 3.27 -7.41
CA THR A 85 1.96 2.15 -8.34
C THR A 85 0.96 1.05 -8.07
N SER A 86 0.67 0.23 -9.07
CA SER A 86 -0.19 -0.95 -8.95
C SER A 86 0.37 -2.10 -9.80
N PHE A 87 -0.24 -3.26 -9.79
CA PHE A 87 0.21 -4.39 -10.60
C PHE A 87 0.18 -4.10 -12.10
N ASN A 88 -0.80 -3.32 -12.57
CA ASN A 88 -1.03 -2.95 -13.97
C ASN A 88 -0.64 -1.50 -14.31
N ARG A 89 -0.16 -0.72 -13.34
CA ARG A 89 0.22 0.68 -13.53
C ARG A 89 1.61 0.93 -12.94
N PRO A 90 2.58 1.40 -13.75
CA PRO A 90 3.89 1.80 -13.24
C PRO A 90 3.76 3.00 -12.32
N ALA A 91 4.83 3.22 -11.54
CA ALA A 91 4.89 4.32 -10.60
C ALA A 91 4.66 5.66 -11.33
N SER A 92 3.65 6.39 -10.87
CA SER A 92 3.30 7.73 -11.32
C SER A 92 3.38 8.69 -10.15
N VAL A 93 3.75 9.93 -10.40
CA VAL A 93 3.83 10.98 -9.39
C VAL A 93 2.53 11.75 -9.38
N TYR A 94 1.96 11.88 -8.20
CA TYR A 94 0.76 12.65 -7.94
C TYR A 94 1.11 13.89 -7.12
N ARG A 95 0.44 14.99 -7.40
CA ARG A 95 0.43 16.22 -6.62
C ARG A 95 -0.80 16.21 -5.74
N LEU A 96 -0.62 16.44 -4.44
CA LEU A 96 -1.68 16.57 -3.45
C LEU A 96 -1.74 18.01 -2.96
N ASP A 97 -2.88 18.66 -3.11
CA ASP A 97 -3.20 19.92 -2.44
C ASP A 97 -3.60 19.64 -0.99
N LEU A 98 -2.88 20.23 -0.04
CA LEU A 98 -3.09 19.96 1.39
C LEU A 98 -4.30 20.69 1.98
N ALA A 99 -4.84 21.70 1.29
CA ALA A 99 -6.00 22.44 1.74
C ALA A 99 -7.29 21.76 1.29
N SER A 100 -7.37 21.36 0.02
CA SER A 100 -8.56 20.68 -0.54
C SER A 100 -8.54 19.16 -0.35
N GLY A 101 -7.35 18.55 -0.20
CA GLY A 101 -7.17 17.10 -0.20
C GLY A 101 -7.28 16.48 -1.59
N GLU A 102 -7.32 17.29 -2.65
CA GLU A 102 -7.41 16.81 -4.03
C GLU A 102 -6.06 16.37 -4.57
N SER A 103 -6.06 15.23 -5.26
CA SER A 103 -4.89 14.69 -5.93
C SER A 103 -5.05 14.75 -7.45
N SER A 104 -3.98 15.12 -8.13
CA SER A 104 -3.90 15.11 -9.58
C SER A 104 -2.59 14.47 -10.07
N ILE A 105 -2.60 13.87 -11.25
CA ILE A 105 -1.38 13.34 -11.86
C ILE A 105 -0.45 14.50 -12.21
N PHE A 106 0.77 14.45 -11.67
CA PHE A 106 1.84 15.40 -11.98
C PHE A 106 2.75 14.87 -13.09
N ALA A 107 3.15 13.60 -12.98
CA ALA A 107 3.97 12.93 -13.97
C ALA A 107 3.64 11.44 -14.01
N ALA A 108 3.47 10.90 -15.19
CA ALA A 108 3.25 9.48 -15.43
C ALA A 108 4.03 9.02 -16.67
N PRO A 109 4.55 7.80 -16.69
CA PRO A 109 5.16 7.25 -17.91
C PRO A 109 4.11 7.02 -19.00
N GLU A 110 4.51 7.16 -20.25
CA GLU A 110 3.71 6.71 -21.39
C GLU A 110 3.64 5.18 -21.39
N LEU A 111 2.44 4.65 -21.61
CA LEU A 111 2.20 3.22 -21.64
C LEU A 111 2.00 2.76 -23.09
N THR A 112 2.64 1.64 -23.43
CA THR A 112 2.45 0.96 -24.72
C THR A 112 1.31 -0.05 -24.70
N PHE A 113 0.64 -0.21 -23.56
CA PHE A 113 -0.50 -1.10 -23.33
C PHE A 113 -1.61 -0.35 -22.60
N ASP A 114 -2.82 -0.87 -22.65
CA ASP A 114 -3.97 -0.35 -21.91
C ASP A 114 -4.07 -1.04 -20.54
N PRO A 115 -3.77 -0.34 -19.42
CA PRO A 115 -3.85 -0.90 -18.09
C PRO A 115 -5.28 -1.27 -17.67
N ASP A 116 -6.29 -0.63 -18.25
CA ASP A 116 -7.69 -0.87 -17.93
C ASP A 116 -8.24 -2.19 -18.50
N ARG A 117 -7.47 -2.88 -19.34
CA ARG A 117 -7.77 -4.24 -19.79
C ARG A 117 -7.59 -5.30 -18.70
N TYR A 118 -6.91 -4.95 -17.61
CA TYR A 118 -6.59 -5.88 -16.52
C TYR A 118 -7.40 -5.54 -15.28
N GLU A 119 -7.85 -6.57 -14.59
CA GLU A 119 -8.44 -6.47 -13.26
C GLU A 119 -7.45 -6.96 -12.21
N ILE A 120 -7.53 -6.34 -11.04
CA ILE A 120 -6.84 -6.73 -9.83
C ILE A 120 -7.92 -7.06 -8.81
N GLU A 121 -7.92 -8.28 -8.35
CA GLU A 121 -8.87 -8.77 -7.35
C GLU A 121 -8.09 -9.20 -6.11
N GLN A 122 -8.52 -8.77 -4.94
CA GLN A 122 -8.03 -9.34 -3.69
C GLN A 122 -9.04 -10.34 -3.17
N ARG A 123 -8.58 -11.54 -2.88
CA ARG A 123 -9.33 -12.62 -2.24
C ARG A 123 -8.62 -13.08 -0.98
N PHE A 124 -9.32 -13.93 -0.24
CA PHE A 124 -8.76 -14.60 0.92
C PHE A 124 -9.01 -16.10 0.81
N TYR A 125 -8.00 -16.86 1.21
CA TYR A 125 -8.12 -18.30 1.35
C TYR A 125 -7.73 -18.74 2.76
N SER A 126 -8.16 -19.91 3.17
CA SER A 126 -7.79 -20.49 4.46
C SER A 126 -6.56 -21.38 4.32
N SER A 127 -5.55 -21.13 5.12
CA SER A 127 -4.40 -22.02 5.30
C SER A 127 -4.85 -23.31 6.01
N LYS A 128 -3.97 -24.31 6.08
CA LYS A 128 -4.27 -25.62 6.72
C LYS A 128 -4.72 -25.51 8.18
N ASP A 129 -4.25 -24.50 8.88
CA ASP A 129 -4.58 -24.20 10.28
C ASP A 129 -5.78 -23.26 10.45
N GLY A 130 -6.48 -22.93 9.35
CA GLY A 130 -7.63 -22.03 9.34
C GLY A 130 -7.26 -20.54 9.23
N THR A 131 -5.98 -20.19 9.24
CA THR A 131 -5.55 -18.79 9.10
C THR A 131 -6.00 -18.24 7.75
N ARG A 132 -6.64 -17.08 7.78
CA ARG A 132 -7.09 -16.36 6.60
C ARG A 132 -5.91 -15.62 5.97
N VAL A 133 -5.58 -15.96 4.72
CA VAL A 133 -4.43 -15.42 3.97
C VAL A 133 -4.92 -14.63 2.76
N PRO A 134 -4.50 -13.36 2.58
CA PRO A 134 -4.85 -12.59 1.39
C PRO A 134 -4.05 -13.06 0.18
N ILE A 135 -4.69 -12.97 -0.98
CA ILE A 135 -4.09 -13.26 -2.27
C ILE A 135 -4.61 -12.25 -3.29
N PHE A 136 -3.70 -11.58 -3.99
CA PHE A 136 -4.03 -10.78 -5.15
C PHE A 136 -4.06 -11.67 -6.39
N ILE A 137 -5.05 -11.46 -7.24
CA ILE A 137 -5.20 -12.12 -8.54
C ILE A 137 -5.25 -11.04 -9.60
N VAL A 138 -4.33 -11.10 -10.56
CA VAL A 138 -4.21 -10.15 -11.66
C VAL A 138 -4.37 -10.91 -12.97
N ARG A 139 -5.32 -10.49 -13.80
CA ARG A 139 -5.62 -11.13 -15.09
C ARG A 139 -6.32 -10.15 -16.04
N SER A 140 -6.40 -10.48 -17.31
CA SER A 140 -7.22 -9.69 -18.23
C SER A 140 -8.71 -9.83 -17.89
N LYS A 141 -9.48 -8.77 -18.08
CA LYS A 141 -10.95 -8.77 -17.86
C LYS A 141 -11.65 -9.79 -18.75
N THR A 142 -11.14 -10.05 -19.94
CA THR A 142 -11.66 -11.08 -20.84
C THR A 142 -11.46 -12.48 -20.23
N LEU A 143 -10.31 -12.74 -19.64
CA LEU A 143 -10.03 -14.01 -18.97
C LEU A 143 -10.88 -14.19 -17.72
N ALA A 144 -11.14 -13.11 -16.98
CA ALA A 144 -11.98 -13.12 -15.79
C ALA A 144 -13.43 -13.56 -16.06
N GLN A 145 -13.91 -13.32 -17.26
CA GLN A 145 -15.25 -13.70 -17.72
C GLN A 145 -15.28 -15.09 -18.38
N SER A 146 -14.15 -15.79 -18.41
CA SER A 146 -14.01 -17.11 -19.06
C SER A 146 -13.94 -18.22 -18.01
N ASP A 147 -14.62 -19.31 -18.25
CA ASP A 147 -14.51 -20.55 -17.45
C ASP A 147 -13.32 -21.42 -17.88
N LYS A 148 -12.52 -20.96 -18.85
CA LYS A 148 -11.35 -21.72 -19.31
C LYS A 148 -10.20 -21.61 -18.32
N PRO A 149 -9.52 -22.71 -17.99
CA PRO A 149 -8.32 -22.68 -17.19
C PRO A 149 -7.21 -21.87 -17.92
N ALA A 150 -6.44 -21.10 -17.15
CA ALA A 150 -5.34 -20.32 -17.67
C ALA A 150 -4.05 -20.61 -16.89
N PRO A 151 -2.88 -20.56 -17.54
CA PRO A 151 -1.63 -20.72 -16.85
C PRO A 151 -1.46 -19.63 -15.80
N THR A 152 -1.11 -20.03 -14.57
CA THR A 152 -1.04 -19.13 -13.42
C THR A 152 0.37 -19.13 -12.83
N LEU A 153 0.97 -17.95 -12.75
CA LEU A 153 2.20 -17.72 -12.00
C LEU A 153 1.84 -17.34 -10.57
N LEU A 154 2.06 -18.27 -9.63
CA LEU A 154 1.87 -18.04 -8.21
C LEU A 154 3.19 -17.61 -7.58
N TYR A 155 3.16 -16.50 -6.83
CA TYR A 155 4.29 -15.98 -6.07
C TYR A 155 3.90 -15.74 -4.62
N GLY A 156 4.84 -15.92 -3.71
CA GLY A 156 4.74 -15.58 -2.29
C GLY A 156 6.14 -15.52 -1.71
N TYR A 157 6.34 -14.71 -0.68
CA TYR A 157 7.64 -14.54 -0.01
C TYR A 157 7.59 -14.97 1.45
N GLY A 158 6.80 -14.26 2.27
CA GLY A 158 6.54 -14.61 3.66
C GLY A 158 7.79 -14.67 4.54
N GLY A 159 8.60 -13.61 4.53
CA GLY A 159 9.83 -13.57 5.31
C GLY A 159 10.30 -12.17 5.64
N PHE A 160 11.14 -12.07 6.70
CA PHE A 160 11.88 -10.87 7.10
C PHE A 160 11.01 -9.62 7.34
N ASP A 161 9.76 -9.81 7.75
CA ASP A 161 8.81 -8.71 7.97
C ASP A 161 8.56 -7.83 6.73
N VAL A 162 8.82 -8.37 5.52
CA VAL A 162 8.63 -7.66 4.27
C VAL A 162 7.17 -7.78 3.83
N SER A 163 6.47 -6.65 3.77
CA SER A 163 5.12 -6.58 3.20
C SER A 163 5.20 -6.52 1.68
N LEU A 164 4.58 -7.50 1.00
CA LEU A 164 4.43 -7.49 -0.45
C LEU A 164 3.17 -6.70 -0.82
N THR A 165 3.36 -5.47 -1.24
CA THR A 165 2.30 -4.59 -1.75
C THR A 165 2.20 -4.63 -3.27
N PRO A 166 1.07 -4.19 -3.87
CA PRO A 166 0.96 -4.08 -5.32
C PRO A 166 2.06 -3.21 -5.93
N GLY A 167 2.75 -3.74 -6.93
CA GLY A 167 3.80 -3.03 -7.63
C GLY A 167 3.90 -3.46 -9.09
N PHE A 168 4.30 -2.53 -9.96
CA PHE A 168 4.42 -2.77 -11.39
C PHE A 168 5.63 -3.63 -11.74
N SER A 169 5.48 -4.47 -12.76
CA SER A 169 6.58 -5.20 -13.40
C SER A 169 6.28 -5.39 -14.89
N ALA A 170 7.16 -4.89 -15.75
CA ALA A 170 7.04 -5.06 -17.20
C ALA A 170 7.06 -6.54 -17.61
N THR A 171 7.87 -7.36 -16.95
CA THR A 171 7.93 -8.80 -17.19
C THR A 171 6.61 -9.49 -16.84
N ARG A 172 5.95 -9.05 -15.76
CA ARG A 172 4.63 -9.55 -15.38
C ARG A 172 3.57 -9.13 -16.39
N MET A 173 3.65 -7.90 -16.92
CA MET A 173 2.74 -7.45 -17.97
C MET A 173 2.85 -8.30 -19.23
N ALA A 174 4.07 -8.66 -19.67
CA ALA A 174 4.26 -9.56 -20.79
C ALA A 174 3.63 -10.94 -20.56
N TRP A 175 3.69 -11.46 -19.31
CA TRP A 175 3.00 -12.70 -18.93
C TRP A 175 1.46 -12.56 -19.02
N LEU A 176 0.91 -11.46 -18.53
CA LEU A 176 -0.52 -11.19 -18.58
C LEU A 176 -1.01 -11.00 -20.04
N GLU A 177 -0.22 -10.34 -20.89
CA GLU A 177 -0.52 -10.17 -22.33
C GLU A 177 -0.48 -11.52 -23.08
N ALA A 178 0.37 -12.45 -22.67
CA ALA A 178 0.39 -13.80 -23.19
C ALA A 178 -0.82 -14.66 -22.73
N GLY A 179 -1.76 -14.09 -21.96
CA GLY A 179 -2.95 -14.78 -21.48
C GLY A 179 -2.75 -15.50 -20.14
N GLY A 180 -1.70 -15.19 -19.42
CA GLY A 180 -1.45 -15.74 -18.08
C GLY A 180 -2.23 -15.01 -16.97
N VAL A 181 -2.29 -15.63 -15.81
CA VAL A 181 -2.75 -15.08 -14.54
C VAL A 181 -1.54 -14.91 -13.63
N PHE A 182 -1.48 -13.81 -12.88
CA PHE A 182 -0.54 -13.65 -11.79
C PHE A 182 -1.27 -13.68 -10.47
N ALA A 183 -0.78 -14.48 -9.52
CA ALA A 183 -1.30 -14.57 -8.17
C ALA A 183 -0.19 -14.28 -7.16
N LEU A 184 -0.42 -13.34 -6.25
CA LEU A 184 0.49 -12.97 -5.16
C LEU A 184 -0.14 -13.31 -3.82
N ALA A 185 0.38 -14.32 -3.13
CA ALA A 185 -0.08 -14.71 -1.81
C ALA A 185 0.76 -14.02 -0.72
N ASN A 186 0.11 -13.25 0.15
CA ASN A 186 0.72 -12.56 1.28
C ASN A 186 0.79 -13.51 2.49
N ILE A 187 1.72 -14.47 2.44
CA ILE A 187 1.83 -15.53 3.42
C ILE A 187 2.52 -15.05 4.70
N ARG A 188 2.27 -15.73 5.83
CA ARG A 188 2.88 -15.45 7.14
C ARG A 188 4.40 -15.39 7.06
N GLY A 189 5.01 -14.57 7.91
CA GLY A 189 6.44 -14.26 7.91
C GLY A 189 6.77 -12.91 7.26
N GLY A 190 5.84 -12.37 6.44
CA GLY A 190 5.84 -10.98 5.99
C GLY A 190 5.28 -10.02 7.04
N GLY A 191 5.23 -8.73 6.72
CA GLY A 191 4.79 -7.65 7.60
C GLY A 191 3.36 -7.17 7.36
N GLU A 192 2.59 -7.82 6.48
CA GLU A 192 1.29 -7.30 6.00
C GLU A 192 0.25 -7.08 7.11
N PHE A 193 0.36 -7.84 8.20
CA PHE A 193 -0.49 -7.74 9.39
C PHE A 193 0.32 -7.52 10.68
N GLY A 194 1.50 -6.89 10.57
CA GLY A 194 2.38 -6.55 11.68
C GLY A 194 3.10 -7.74 12.33
N ASP A 195 3.63 -7.50 13.53
CA ASP A 195 4.53 -8.43 14.23
C ASP A 195 3.96 -9.84 14.41
N ALA A 196 2.66 -9.96 14.73
CA ALA A 196 2.03 -11.27 14.92
C ALA A 196 2.03 -12.10 13.62
N TRP A 197 1.86 -11.47 12.46
CA TRP A 197 1.92 -12.13 11.16
C TRP A 197 3.33 -12.59 10.83
N HIS A 198 4.30 -11.74 11.14
CA HIS A 198 5.71 -12.06 10.96
C HIS A 198 6.14 -13.24 11.85
N GLU A 199 5.86 -13.16 13.15
CA GLU A 199 6.23 -14.22 14.11
C GLU A 199 5.55 -15.56 13.80
N ALA A 200 4.31 -15.55 13.32
CA ALA A 200 3.57 -16.75 12.93
C ALA A 200 4.18 -17.50 11.72
N GLY A 201 5.09 -16.88 10.96
CA GLY A 201 5.85 -17.51 9.88
C GLY A 201 7.28 -17.88 10.21
N ARG A 202 7.74 -17.63 11.48
CA ARG A 202 9.12 -17.88 11.88
C ARG A 202 9.35 -19.30 12.40
N ARG A 203 10.51 -19.88 12.04
CA ARG A 203 11.06 -21.14 12.55
C ARG A 203 10.07 -22.32 12.42
N ALA A 204 9.62 -22.86 13.56
CA ALA A 204 8.81 -24.07 13.66
C ALA A 204 7.29 -23.80 13.64
N ASN A 205 6.88 -22.56 13.39
CA ASN A 205 5.46 -22.20 13.27
C ASN A 205 4.97 -22.37 11.83
#